data_4bbd006815b73a0fbfce206b531adc1d
#
_entry.id   4bbd006815b73a0fbfce206b531adc1d
#
_cell.length_a   1.000
_cell.length_b   1.000
_cell.length_c   1.000
_cell.angle_alpha   90.00
_cell.angle_beta   90.00
_cell.angle_gamma   90.00
#
_symmetry.space_group_name_H-M   'P 1'
#
loop_
_entity.id
_entity.type
_entity.pdbx_description
1 polymer ?
#
loop_
_entity_poly.entity_id
_entity_poly.type
_entity_poly.pdbx_seq_one_letter_code
_entity_poly.pdbx_strand_id
1 'polypeptide(L)'
;MILKRIKVNAGAIMGINCYVIQDEKTKETMIIDPGNLSEALANILDAMQINLKYILLTHCHADHMAGVKAVKEKYGGKLLVYTKETEGIRNYNINLSSHIGLGEIILEEDSRLNDGDLIHIGELEFQIIHTPGHTGGSISVYCKEENLIFTGDTLFRGSWGRTDLPTSSFEDIIESITNKLMILPEDTIVYPGHGKSTIIKEEKPIYLEMRKKDWE
;
A
#
# COMPACT_ATOMS: atom_id res chain seq x y z
N MET A 1 18.62 -2.75 4.58
CA MET A 1 17.53 -2.34 3.64
C MET A 1 17.65 -0.86 3.28
N ILE A 2 17.40 -0.47 2.03
CA ILE A 2 17.21 0.93 1.63
C ILE A 2 15.71 1.16 1.46
N LEU A 3 15.15 2.15 2.17
CA LEU A 3 13.76 2.59 2.04
C LEU A 3 13.72 4.05 1.59
N LYS A 4 13.01 4.34 0.52
CA LYS A 4 12.72 5.69 0.05
C LYS A 4 11.21 5.90 -0.02
N ARG A 5 10.73 6.99 0.58
CA ARG A 5 9.36 7.46 0.43
C ARG A 5 9.34 8.65 -0.51
N ILE A 6 8.65 8.52 -1.61
CA ILE A 6 8.52 9.56 -2.62
C ILE A 6 7.04 9.99 -2.67
N LYS A 7 6.80 11.29 -2.55
CA LYS A 7 5.46 11.82 -2.77
C LYS A 7 5.21 11.97 -4.26
N VAL A 8 4.14 11.35 -4.73
CA VAL A 8 3.66 11.47 -6.10
C VAL A 8 2.24 12.05 -6.12
N ASN A 9 1.80 12.51 -7.28
CA ASN A 9 0.46 13.01 -7.50
C ASN A 9 -0.18 12.22 -8.65
N ALA A 10 -1.46 11.91 -8.53
CA ALA A 10 -2.20 11.17 -9.54
C ALA A 10 -3.56 11.83 -9.79
N GLY A 11 -3.75 12.39 -10.98
CA GLY A 11 -4.96 13.17 -11.30
C GLY A 11 -5.17 14.32 -10.32
N ALA A 12 -6.36 14.38 -9.71
CA ALA A 12 -6.71 15.38 -8.71
C ALA A 12 -6.16 15.07 -7.30
N ILE A 13 -5.60 13.88 -7.06
CA ILE A 13 -5.09 13.47 -5.77
C ILE A 13 -3.61 13.84 -5.64
N MET A 14 -3.26 14.46 -4.51
CA MET A 14 -1.91 14.95 -4.25
C MET A 14 -1.29 14.25 -3.04
N GLY A 15 0.02 14.02 -3.12
CA GLY A 15 0.83 13.60 -1.98
C GLY A 15 0.68 12.13 -1.57
N ILE A 16 0.39 11.25 -2.54
CA ILE A 16 0.42 9.80 -2.35
C ILE A 16 1.86 9.38 -2.01
N ASN A 17 2.01 8.51 -1.04
CA ASN A 17 3.30 7.95 -0.66
C ASN A 17 3.61 6.70 -1.50
N CYS A 18 4.46 6.84 -2.48
CA CYS A 18 5.10 5.72 -3.16
C CYS A 18 6.34 5.29 -2.37
N TYR A 19 6.46 3.99 -2.10
CA TYR A 19 7.62 3.44 -1.39
C TYR A 19 8.49 2.61 -2.32
N VAL A 20 9.79 2.86 -2.28
CA VAL A 20 10.82 2.09 -2.98
C VAL A 20 11.67 1.39 -1.93
N ILE A 21 11.66 0.06 -1.95
CA ILE A 21 12.37 -0.79 -1.00
C ILE A 21 13.38 -1.62 -1.78
N GLN A 22 14.65 -1.53 -1.39
CA GLN A 22 15.74 -2.25 -2.06
C GLN A 22 16.57 -3.04 -1.05
N ASP A 23 16.84 -4.29 -1.38
CA ASP A 23 17.91 -5.04 -0.71
C ASP A 23 19.28 -4.52 -1.18
N GLU A 24 20.15 -4.16 -0.23
CA GLU A 24 21.43 -3.51 -0.55
C GLU A 24 22.42 -4.40 -1.29
N LYS A 25 22.34 -5.73 -1.02
CA LYS A 25 23.28 -6.71 -1.58
C LYS A 25 22.90 -7.10 -3.00
N THR A 26 21.64 -7.48 -3.20
CA THR A 26 21.17 -8.02 -4.47
C THR A 26 20.67 -6.95 -5.44
N LYS A 27 20.37 -5.74 -4.93
CA LYS A 27 19.67 -4.67 -5.65
C LYS A 27 18.24 -5.03 -6.07
N GLU A 28 17.76 -6.20 -5.66
CA GLU A 28 16.35 -6.51 -5.85
C GLU A 28 15.49 -5.45 -5.16
N THR A 29 14.50 -4.99 -5.89
CA THR A 29 13.69 -3.82 -5.49
C THR A 29 12.21 -4.15 -5.59
N MET A 30 11.44 -3.66 -4.63
CA MET A 30 9.97 -3.61 -4.66
C MET A 30 9.52 -2.16 -4.62
N ILE A 31 8.54 -1.82 -5.44
CA ILE A 31 7.85 -0.53 -5.40
C ILE A 31 6.43 -0.78 -4.91
N ILE A 32 6.00 -0.05 -3.88
CA ILE A 32 4.63 -0.08 -3.36
C ILE A 32 3.92 1.19 -3.80
N ASP A 33 2.74 1.03 -4.39
CA ASP A 33 1.80 2.09 -4.79
C ASP A 33 2.43 3.18 -5.66
N PRO A 34 2.90 2.85 -6.86
CA PRO A 34 3.42 3.84 -7.79
C PRO A 34 2.27 4.63 -8.43
N GLY A 35 1.70 5.58 -7.71
CA GLY A 35 0.59 6.41 -8.19
C GLY A 35 0.91 7.24 -9.43
N ASN A 36 2.21 7.50 -9.69
CA ASN A 36 2.69 8.15 -10.90
C ASN A 36 4.20 7.91 -11.06
N LEU A 37 4.67 7.70 -12.30
CA LEU A 37 6.10 7.75 -12.61
C LEU A 37 6.53 9.20 -12.84
N SER A 38 6.59 9.98 -11.76
CA SER A 38 7.10 11.35 -11.80
C SER A 38 8.61 11.36 -12.12
N GLU A 39 9.11 12.50 -12.63
CA GLU A 39 10.54 12.69 -12.86
C GLU A 39 11.37 12.45 -11.56
N ALA A 40 10.86 12.89 -10.42
CA ALA A 40 11.52 12.67 -9.13
C ALA A 40 11.62 11.18 -8.78
N LEU A 41 10.54 10.40 -9.00
CA LEU A 41 10.58 8.95 -8.80
C LEU A 41 11.56 8.30 -9.79
N ALA A 42 11.49 8.64 -11.07
CA ALA A 42 12.38 8.07 -12.09
C ALA A 42 13.85 8.34 -11.78
N ASN A 43 14.21 9.56 -11.40
CA ASN A 43 15.59 9.92 -11.03
C ASN A 43 16.10 9.12 -9.82
N ILE A 44 15.23 8.86 -8.83
CA ILE A 44 15.59 8.03 -7.67
C ILE A 44 15.81 6.58 -8.09
N LEU A 45 14.93 6.01 -8.91
CA LEU A 45 15.04 4.64 -9.38
C LEU A 45 16.31 4.43 -10.22
N ASP A 46 16.60 5.38 -11.12
CA ASP A 46 17.81 5.35 -11.96
C ASP A 46 19.09 5.48 -11.10
N ALA A 47 19.10 6.40 -10.11
CA ALA A 47 20.24 6.57 -9.20
C ALA A 47 20.50 5.36 -8.29
N MET A 48 19.45 4.64 -7.91
CA MET A 48 19.54 3.44 -7.08
C MET A 48 19.98 2.20 -7.87
N GLN A 49 20.04 2.27 -9.20
CA GLN A 49 20.38 1.14 -10.08
C GLN A 49 19.56 -0.11 -9.75
N ILE A 50 18.25 0.08 -9.71
CA ILE A 50 17.31 -0.95 -9.23
C ILE A 50 17.29 -2.20 -10.14
N ASN A 51 17.13 -3.36 -9.51
CA ASN A 51 16.67 -4.60 -10.14
C ASN A 51 15.20 -4.78 -9.71
N LEU A 52 14.26 -4.21 -10.47
CA LEU A 52 12.85 -4.20 -10.08
C LEU A 52 12.26 -5.61 -10.19
N LYS A 53 11.97 -6.21 -9.05
CA LYS A 53 11.38 -7.54 -8.96
C LYS A 53 9.87 -7.46 -8.90
N TYR A 54 9.35 -6.56 -8.04
CA TYR A 54 7.91 -6.43 -7.80
C TYR A 54 7.44 -4.98 -7.81
N ILE A 55 6.25 -4.79 -8.37
CA ILE A 55 5.36 -3.66 -8.15
C ILE A 55 4.20 -4.22 -7.34
N LEU A 56 3.94 -3.69 -6.15
CA LEU A 56 2.90 -4.17 -5.25
C LEU A 56 1.87 -3.07 -5.02
N LEU A 57 0.59 -3.41 -5.16
CA LEU A 57 -0.51 -2.52 -4.81
C LEU A 57 -1.09 -2.91 -3.45
N THR A 58 -1.22 -1.92 -2.55
CA THR A 58 -1.92 -2.11 -1.29
C THR A 58 -3.42 -2.23 -1.48
N HIS A 59 -3.97 -1.56 -2.50
CA HIS A 59 -5.36 -1.62 -2.91
C HIS A 59 -5.54 -1.09 -4.34
N CYS A 60 -6.76 -1.15 -4.89
CA CYS A 60 -7.02 -0.89 -6.30
C CYS A 60 -7.26 0.58 -6.66
N HIS A 61 -7.30 1.55 -5.74
CA HIS A 61 -7.63 2.91 -6.12
C HIS A 61 -6.58 3.52 -7.08
N ALA A 62 -7.09 4.28 -8.03
CA ALA A 62 -6.31 4.72 -9.18
C ALA A 62 -5.14 5.64 -8.82
N ASP A 63 -5.25 6.40 -7.76
CA ASP A 63 -4.15 7.25 -7.29
C ASP A 63 -2.94 6.44 -6.78
N HIS A 64 -3.15 5.19 -6.35
CA HIS A 64 -2.08 4.26 -5.99
C HIS A 64 -1.53 3.47 -7.17
N MET A 65 -2.34 3.25 -8.22
CA MET A 65 -1.98 2.35 -9.32
C MET A 65 -1.66 3.03 -10.66
N ALA A 66 -1.90 4.33 -10.80
CA ALA A 66 -1.83 5.01 -12.10
C ALA A 66 -0.42 5.00 -12.75
N GLY A 67 0.64 4.92 -11.95
CA GLY A 67 2.02 4.83 -12.45
C GLY A 67 2.48 3.42 -12.82
N VAL A 68 1.73 2.37 -12.49
CA VAL A 68 2.13 0.96 -12.66
C VAL A 68 2.58 0.68 -14.07
N LYS A 69 1.78 1.06 -15.07
CA LYS A 69 2.10 0.79 -16.49
C LYS A 69 3.42 1.43 -16.89
N ALA A 70 3.62 2.70 -16.59
CA ALA A 70 4.84 3.44 -16.93
C ALA A 70 6.08 2.88 -16.19
N VAL A 71 5.94 2.51 -14.92
CA VAL A 71 7.01 1.86 -14.15
C VAL A 71 7.36 0.52 -14.76
N LYS A 72 6.35 -0.32 -15.07
CA LYS A 72 6.56 -1.65 -15.65
C LYS A 72 7.19 -1.59 -17.04
N GLU A 73 6.78 -0.63 -17.88
CA GLU A 73 7.35 -0.40 -19.21
C GLU A 73 8.83 0.02 -19.15
N LYS A 74 9.19 0.88 -18.19
CA LYS A 74 10.58 1.39 -18.09
C LYS A 74 11.52 0.46 -17.33
N TYR A 75 11.05 -0.16 -16.25
CA TYR A 75 11.92 -0.89 -15.30
C TYR A 75 11.61 -2.39 -15.20
N GLY A 76 10.54 -2.86 -15.84
CA GLY A 76 10.09 -4.24 -15.71
C GLY A 76 9.39 -4.50 -14.38
N GLY A 77 9.62 -5.69 -13.83
CA GLY A 77 9.01 -6.15 -12.58
C GLY A 77 7.63 -6.80 -12.76
N LYS A 78 7.22 -7.59 -11.76
CA LYS A 78 5.91 -8.26 -11.74
C LYS A 78 4.93 -7.45 -10.89
N LEU A 79 3.73 -7.22 -11.43
CA LEU A 79 2.63 -6.62 -10.67
C LEU A 79 2.00 -7.66 -9.75
N LEU A 80 2.07 -7.41 -8.45
CA LEU A 80 1.45 -8.21 -7.39
C LEU A 80 0.21 -7.48 -6.87
N VAL A 81 -0.90 -8.18 -6.80
CA VAL A 81 -2.19 -7.64 -6.34
C VAL A 81 -2.88 -8.68 -5.45
N TYR A 82 -3.51 -8.23 -4.38
CA TYR A 82 -4.30 -9.14 -3.54
C TYR A 82 -5.49 -9.70 -4.31
N THR A 83 -5.80 -10.98 -4.12
CA THR A 83 -6.84 -11.69 -4.89
C THR A 83 -8.18 -10.95 -4.96
N LYS A 84 -8.61 -10.32 -3.87
CA LYS A 84 -9.88 -9.56 -3.85
C LYS A 84 -9.83 -8.21 -4.55
N GLU A 85 -8.64 -7.70 -4.92
CA GLU A 85 -8.48 -6.43 -5.67
C GLU A 85 -8.46 -6.64 -7.19
N THR A 86 -8.46 -7.89 -7.66
CA THR A 86 -8.35 -8.19 -9.10
C THR A 86 -9.50 -7.64 -9.94
N GLU A 87 -10.70 -7.56 -9.39
CA GLU A 87 -11.83 -6.89 -10.04
C GLU A 87 -11.62 -5.37 -10.05
N GLY A 88 -11.20 -4.81 -8.92
CA GLY A 88 -11.00 -3.37 -8.76
C GLY A 88 -9.99 -2.80 -9.75
N ILE A 89 -8.83 -3.43 -9.93
CA ILE A 89 -7.81 -2.97 -10.88
C ILE A 89 -8.26 -3.03 -12.34
N ARG A 90 -9.32 -3.80 -12.65
CA ARG A 90 -9.91 -3.95 -13.98
C ARG A 90 -11.18 -3.13 -14.20
N ASN A 91 -11.69 -2.47 -13.17
CA ASN A 91 -12.95 -1.75 -13.22
C ASN A 91 -12.77 -0.28 -12.78
N TYR A 92 -12.79 0.63 -13.75
CA TYR A 92 -12.56 2.06 -13.52
C TYR A 92 -13.62 2.74 -12.63
N ASN A 93 -14.79 2.12 -12.43
CA ASN A 93 -15.80 2.60 -11.48
C ASN A 93 -15.44 2.20 -10.03
N ILE A 94 -14.79 1.04 -9.84
CA ILE A 94 -14.32 0.58 -8.53
C ILE A 94 -13.02 1.30 -8.16
N ASN A 95 -12.06 1.37 -9.09
CA ASN A 95 -10.79 2.03 -8.83
C ASN A 95 -10.83 3.56 -8.89
N LEU A 96 -11.96 4.14 -9.27
CA LEU A 96 -12.23 5.59 -9.29
C LEU A 96 -11.38 6.41 -10.27
N SER A 97 -10.69 5.78 -11.23
CA SER A 97 -9.78 6.51 -12.14
C SER A 97 -10.47 7.60 -12.96
N SER A 98 -11.70 7.34 -13.42
CA SER A 98 -12.51 8.34 -14.13
C SER A 98 -12.92 9.53 -13.24
N HIS A 99 -13.10 9.30 -11.93
CA HIS A 99 -13.55 10.33 -10.98
C HIS A 99 -12.45 11.29 -10.58
N ILE A 100 -11.18 10.89 -10.67
CA ILE A 100 -10.04 11.73 -10.30
C ILE A 100 -9.29 12.33 -11.51
N GLY A 101 -9.90 12.25 -12.69
CA GLY A 101 -9.37 12.88 -13.91
C GLY A 101 -8.25 12.13 -14.61
N LEU A 102 -8.13 10.82 -14.37
CA LEU A 102 -7.11 9.94 -14.99
C LEU A 102 -7.65 9.16 -16.20
N GLY A 103 -8.94 9.31 -16.53
CA GLY A 103 -9.59 8.48 -17.53
C GLY A 103 -9.81 7.05 -17.03
N GLU A 104 -9.93 6.10 -17.94
CA GLU A 104 -10.14 4.70 -17.60
C GLU A 104 -8.79 3.99 -17.44
N ILE A 105 -8.42 3.66 -16.20
CA ILE A 105 -7.24 2.85 -15.92
C ILE A 105 -7.68 1.42 -15.68
N ILE A 106 -7.14 0.50 -16.47
CA ILE A 106 -7.35 -0.94 -16.36
C ILE A 106 -5.98 -1.60 -16.36
N LEU A 107 -5.75 -2.46 -15.36
CA LEU A 107 -4.51 -3.23 -15.21
C LEU A 107 -4.80 -4.72 -15.14
N GLU A 108 -3.77 -5.51 -15.44
CA GLU A 108 -3.74 -6.96 -15.23
C GLU A 108 -2.55 -7.31 -14.35
N GLU A 109 -2.82 -8.07 -13.31
CA GLU A 109 -1.79 -8.57 -12.40
C GLU A 109 -0.97 -9.71 -13.02
N ASP A 110 0.32 -9.77 -12.70
CA ASP A 110 1.17 -10.91 -13.03
C ASP A 110 1.05 -12.05 -12.01
N SER A 111 0.72 -11.71 -10.76
CA SER A 111 0.51 -12.70 -9.69
C SER A 111 -0.45 -12.17 -8.64
N ARG A 112 -1.17 -13.09 -8.02
CA ARG A 112 -2.12 -12.81 -6.94
C ARG A 112 -1.53 -13.15 -5.59
N LEU A 113 -1.87 -12.34 -4.59
CA LEU A 113 -1.49 -12.52 -3.21
C LEU A 113 -2.71 -12.91 -2.37
N ASN A 114 -2.46 -13.67 -1.32
CA ASN A 114 -3.43 -14.05 -0.30
C ASN A 114 -2.94 -13.62 1.08
N ASP A 115 -3.83 -13.65 2.07
CA ASP A 115 -3.49 -13.37 3.46
C ASP A 115 -2.46 -14.39 3.98
N GLY A 116 -1.41 -13.89 4.64
CA GLY A 116 -0.31 -14.70 5.15
C GLY A 116 0.79 -15.03 4.14
N ASP A 117 0.63 -14.70 2.85
CA ASP A 117 1.69 -14.93 1.85
C ASP A 117 2.97 -14.17 2.23
N LEU A 118 4.11 -14.79 1.92
CA LEU A 118 5.43 -14.19 2.09
C LEU A 118 6.04 -13.86 0.74
N ILE A 119 6.53 -12.63 0.59
CA ILE A 119 7.27 -12.18 -0.59
C ILE A 119 8.68 -11.77 -0.20
N HIS A 120 9.65 -12.01 -1.08
CA HIS A 120 11.07 -11.77 -0.80
C HIS A 120 11.71 -10.89 -1.86
N ILE A 121 12.50 -9.91 -1.41
CA ILE A 121 13.47 -9.16 -2.20
C ILE A 121 14.85 -9.30 -1.54
N GLY A 122 15.76 -10.03 -2.19
CA GLY A 122 17.02 -10.43 -1.57
C GLY A 122 16.81 -11.21 -0.28
N GLU A 123 17.37 -10.71 0.83
CA GLU A 123 17.23 -11.29 2.17
C GLU A 123 16.00 -10.75 2.95
N LEU A 124 15.30 -9.76 2.41
CA LEU A 124 14.15 -9.15 3.08
C LEU A 124 12.89 -9.95 2.83
N GLU A 125 12.16 -10.24 3.91
CA GLU A 125 10.88 -10.94 3.90
C GLU A 125 9.74 -9.98 4.25
N PHE A 126 8.63 -10.06 3.50
CA PHE A 126 7.44 -9.25 3.71
C PHE A 126 6.21 -10.16 3.78
N GLN A 127 5.47 -10.07 4.89
CA GLN A 127 4.22 -10.77 5.08
C GLN A 127 3.05 -9.91 4.60
N ILE A 128 2.15 -10.52 3.84
CA ILE A 128 0.89 -9.92 3.42
C ILE A 128 -0.15 -10.12 4.51
N ILE A 129 -0.76 -9.03 4.97
CA ILE A 129 -1.85 -9.05 5.93
C ILE A 129 -3.08 -8.44 5.26
N HIS A 130 -4.15 -9.22 5.10
CA HIS A 130 -5.42 -8.70 4.59
C HIS A 130 -6.04 -7.74 5.61
N THR A 131 -6.17 -6.47 5.27
CA THR A 131 -6.70 -5.39 6.12
C THR A 131 -7.84 -4.66 5.40
N PRO A 132 -9.00 -5.35 5.18
CA PRO A 132 -10.11 -4.78 4.46
C PRO A 132 -10.73 -3.60 5.19
N GLY A 133 -11.50 -2.80 4.43
CA GLY A 133 -12.34 -1.73 4.95
C GLY A 133 -12.25 -0.44 4.13
N HIS A 134 -11.07 0.03 3.73
CA HIS A 134 -10.96 1.11 2.74
C HIS A 134 -11.33 0.60 1.34
N THR A 135 -10.86 -0.60 0.99
CA THR A 135 -11.42 -1.47 -0.05
C THR A 135 -11.60 -2.87 0.52
N GLY A 136 -12.42 -3.71 -0.12
CA GLY A 136 -12.64 -5.09 0.33
C GLY A 136 -11.41 -5.99 0.23
N GLY A 137 -10.41 -5.58 -0.55
CA GLY A 137 -9.15 -6.31 -0.73
C GLY A 137 -7.90 -5.56 -0.26
N SER A 138 -8.05 -4.46 0.49
CA SER A 138 -6.91 -3.72 1.06
C SER A 138 -5.99 -4.65 1.85
N ILE A 139 -4.68 -4.44 1.69
CA ILE A 139 -3.65 -5.18 2.42
C ILE A 139 -2.68 -4.25 3.13
N SER A 140 -2.07 -4.78 4.19
CA SER A 140 -0.86 -4.22 4.79
C SER A 140 0.32 -5.15 4.54
N VAL A 141 1.52 -4.59 4.41
CA VAL A 141 2.74 -5.31 4.05
C VAL A 141 3.74 -5.16 5.18
N TYR A 142 3.96 -6.22 5.94
CA TYR A 142 4.74 -6.21 7.18
C TYR A 142 6.12 -6.82 6.98
N CYS A 143 7.16 -6.08 7.34
CA CYS A 143 8.54 -6.56 7.43
C CYS A 143 8.94 -6.65 8.91
N LYS A 144 8.95 -7.89 9.44
CA LYS A 144 9.20 -8.14 10.85
C LYS A 144 10.64 -7.80 11.24
N GLU A 145 11.62 -8.16 10.40
CA GLU A 145 13.04 -7.95 10.66
C GLU A 145 13.40 -6.46 10.76
N GLU A 146 12.74 -5.63 9.98
CA GLU A 146 12.95 -4.18 9.98
C GLU A 146 11.93 -3.43 10.87
N ASN A 147 11.02 -4.18 11.53
CA ASN A 147 9.98 -3.67 12.43
C ASN A 147 9.16 -2.53 11.81
N LEU A 148 8.65 -2.74 10.60
CA LEU A 148 7.86 -1.76 9.86
C LEU A 148 6.71 -2.39 9.07
N ILE A 149 5.66 -1.58 8.83
CA ILE A 149 4.50 -2.00 8.07
C ILE A 149 4.05 -0.89 7.12
N PHE A 150 3.73 -1.26 5.87
CA PHE A 150 3.07 -0.38 4.90
C PHE A 150 1.57 -0.69 4.95
N THR A 151 0.76 0.29 5.28
CA THR A 151 -0.67 0.09 5.56
C THR A 151 -1.60 0.54 4.44
N GLY A 152 -1.04 1.07 3.33
CA GLY A 152 -1.87 1.73 2.33
C GLY A 152 -2.82 2.72 3.00
N ASP A 153 -4.09 2.63 2.63
CA ASP A 153 -5.13 3.51 3.17
C ASP A 153 -5.96 2.85 4.30
N THR A 154 -5.39 1.84 4.97
CA THR A 154 -6.04 1.25 6.16
C THR A 154 -5.82 2.12 7.39
N LEU A 155 -4.57 2.43 7.75
CA LEU A 155 -4.21 3.18 8.95
C LEU A 155 -3.34 4.38 8.59
N PHE A 156 -3.78 5.58 8.99
CA PHE A 156 -3.02 6.82 8.92
C PHE A 156 -2.62 7.28 10.32
N ARG A 157 -1.75 8.29 10.39
CA ARG A 157 -1.43 8.93 11.67
C ARG A 157 -2.66 9.66 12.24
N GLY A 158 -3.23 9.10 13.31
CA GLY A 158 -4.41 9.64 14.01
C GLY A 158 -5.72 9.49 13.26
N SER A 159 -5.78 8.66 12.20
CA SER A 159 -6.99 8.44 11.41
C SER A 159 -6.89 7.17 10.55
N TRP A 160 -7.89 6.91 9.73
CA TRP A 160 -7.97 5.81 8.79
C TRP A 160 -8.50 6.25 7.43
N GLY A 161 -8.41 5.38 6.43
CA GLY A 161 -8.96 5.61 5.10
C GLY A 161 -10.49 5.71 5.12
N ARG A 162 -11.04 6.49 4.20
CA ARG A 162 -12.49 6.65 4.09
C ARG A 162 -13.18 5.31 3.75
N THR A 163 -14.43 5.18 4.20
CA THR A 163 -15.22 3.95 4.10
C THR A 163 -16.59 4.17 3.45
N ASP A 164 -16.67 5.16 2.56
CA ASP A 164 -17.88 5.55 1.80
C ASP A 164 -17.69 5.39 0.28
N LEU A 165 -16.70 4.57 -0.13
CA LEU A 165 -16.36 4.26 -1.51
C LEU A 165 -16.84 2.84 -1.91
N PRO A 166 -16.82 2.49 -3.21
CA PRO A 166 -17.12 1.14 -3.64
C PRO A 166 -16.25 0.10 -2.89
N THR A 167 -16.86 -0.99 -2.46
CA THR A 167 -16.26 -2.10 -1.71
C THR A 167 -15.79 -1.78 -0.29
N SER A 168 -15.96 -0.54 0.19
CA SER A 168 -15.52 -0.16 1.53
C SER A 168 -16.52 -0.58 2.64
N SER A 169 -16.01 -0.72 3.87
CA SER A 169 -16.76 -1.07 5.07
C SER A 169 -16.12 -0.45 6.30
N PHE A 170 -16.90 0.30 7.08
CA PHE A 170 -16.41 0.91 8.32
C PHE A 170 -16.11 -0.15 9.39
N GLU A 171 -16.96 -1.15 9.50
CA GLU A 171 -16.79 -2.25 10.45
C GLU A 171 -15.48 -3.00 10.17
N ASP A 172 -15.24 -3.33 8.89
CA ASP A 172 -14.04 -4.07 8.48
C ASP A 172 -12.76 -3.28 8.73
N ILE A 173 -12.74 -1.94 8.50
CA ILE A 173 -11.51 -1.15 8.71
C ILE A 173 -11.17 -1.05 10.21
N ILE A 174 -12.18 -0.88 11.06
CA ILE A 174 -11.96 -0.86 12.50
C ILE A 174 -11.48 -2.23 13.00
N GLU A 175 -12.09 -3.32 12.52
CA GLU A 175 -11.64 -4.68 12.85
C GLU A 175 -10.20 -4.92 12.37
N SER A 176 -9.87 -4.53 11.14
CA SER A 176 -8.52 -4.64 10.58
C SER A 176 -7.49 -3.91 11.43
N ILE A 177 -7.79 -2.68 11.83
CA ILE A 177 -6.88 -1.88 12.65
C ILE A 177 -6.74 -2.50 14.05
N THR A 178 -7.87 -2.78 14.73
CA THR A 178 -7.85 -3.21 16.13
C THR A 178 -7.32 -4.62 16.33
N ASN A 179 -7.69 -5.57 15.45
CA ASN A 179 -7.41 -6.98 15.63
C ASN A 179 -6.18 -7.47 14.87
N LYS A 180 -5.69 -6.70 13.87
CA LYS A 180 -4.53 -7.10 13.06
C LYS A 180 -3.35 -6.15 13.19
N LEU A 181 -3.59 -4.83 13.24
CA LEU A 181 -2.49 -3.86 13.30
C LEU A 181 -2.11 -3.52 14.76
N MET A 182 -3.08 -3.31 15.66
CA MET A 182 -2.80 -2.94 17.05
C MET A 182 -2.20 -4.08 17.89
N ILE A 183 -2.14 -5.30 17.37
CA ILE A 183 -1.47 -6.44 18.01
C ILE A 183 0.02 -6.54 17.67
N LEU A 184 0.50 -5.77 16.69
CA LEU A 184 1.92 -5.71 16.33
C LEU A 184 2.75 -5.09 17.45
N PRO A 185 4.09 -5.29 17.45
CA PRO A 185 4.99 -4.64 18.40
C PRO A 185 4.75 -3.13 18.44
N GLU A 186 4.80 -2.55 19.64
CA GLU A 186 4.44 -1.14 19.86
C GLU A 186 5.35 -0.14 19.14
N ASP A 187 6.58 -0.52 18.88
CA ASP A 187 7.59 0.25 18.18
C ASP A 187 7.58 0.04 16.65
N THR A 188 6.64 -0.78 16.12
CA THR A 188 6.49 -0.99 14.67
C THR A 188 6.17 0.35 13.99
N ILE A 189 7.01 0.72 13.01
CA ILE A 189 6.83 1.94 12.24
C ILE A 189 5.76 1.71 11.17
N VAL A 190 4.77 2.60 11.12
CA VAL A 190 3.67 2.57 10.16
C VAL A 190 3.94 3.56 9.03
N TYR A 191 3.95 3.05 7.81
CA TYR A 191 4.11 3.80 6.56
C TYR A 191 2.79 3.79 5.78
N PRO A 192 1.96 4.85 5.89
CA PRO A 192 0.64 4.92 5.25
C PRO A 192 0.70 5.31 3.78
N GLY A 193 -0.38 5.08 3.03
CA GLY A 193 -0.55 5.55 1.65
C GLY A 193 -0.59 7.07 1.53
N HIS A 194 -1.10 7.76 2.54
CA HIS A 194 -1.13 9.23 2.62
C HIS A 194 -0.59 9.76 3.94
N GLY A 195 -0.08 11.00 3.92
CA GLY A 195 0.32 11.71 5.14
C GLY A 195 1.69 11.31 5.67
N LYS A 196 1.86 11.42 6.99
CA LYS A 196 3.11 11.14 7.70
C LYS A 196 3.10 9.72 8.28
N SER A 197 4.29 9.15 8.44
CA SER A 197 4.48 7.92 9.22
C SER A 197 4.12 8.14 10.70
N THR A 198 3.80 7.03 11.37
CA THR A 198 3.52 6.95 12.80
C THR A 198 4.13 5.67 13.37
N ILE A 199 3.83 5.32 14.61
CA ILE A 199 4.18 4.05 15.24
C ILE A 199 2.94 3.45 15.92
N ILE A 200 2.87 2.13 16.03
CA ILE A 200 1.73 1.42 16.62
C ILE A 200 1.39 1.96 18.02
N LYS A 201 2.39 2.24 18.84
CA LYS A 201 2.20 2.80 20.19
C LYS A 201 1.43 4.12 20.23
N GLU A 202 1.65 5.01 19.25
CA GLU A 202 0.96 6.30 19.17
C GLU A 202 -0.51 6.13 18.76
N GLU A 203 -0.81 5.16 17.93
CA GLU A 203 -2.15 4.91 17.40
C GLU A 203 -3.02 4.07 18.33
N LYS A 204 -2.42 3.11 19.03
CA LYS A 204 -3.11 2.12 19.88
C LYS A 204 -4.16 2.69 20.83
N PRO A 205 -3.90 3.80 21.58
CA PRO A 205 -4.90 4.36 22.51
C PRO A 205 -6.19 4.80 21.82
N ILE A 206 -6.09 5.36 20.62
CA ILE A 206 -7.23 5.87 19.84
C ILE A 206 -8.20 4.73 19.51
N TYR A 207 -7.67 3.62 19.00
CA TYR A 207 -8.47 2.49 18.51
C TYR A 207 -8.96 1.57 19.62
N LEU A 208 -8.21 1.45 20.73
CA LEU A 208 -8.68 0.69 21.90
C LEU A 208 -9.84 1.37 22.63
N GLU A 209 -9.92 2.72 22.59
CA GLU A 209 -11.09 3.44 23.12
C GLU A 209 -12.32 3.28 22.22
N MET A 210 -12.15 3.27 20.91
CA MET A 210 -13.26 3.03 19.97
C MET A 210 -13.89 1.66 20.19
N ARG A 211 -13.07 0.62 20.33
CA ARG A 211 -13.54 -0.76 20.58
C ARG A 211 -14.38 -0.89 21.87
N LYS A 212 -14.18 -0.02 22.85
CA LYS A 212 -14.99 -0.04 24.11
C LYS A 212 -16.34 0.63 23.97
N LYS A 213 -16.49 1.56 23.03
CA LYS A 213 -17.74 2.33 22.85
C LYS A 213 -18.78 1.62 21.98
N ASP A 214 -18.36 0.69 21.14
CA ASP A 214 -19.28 0.01 20.18
C ASP A 214 -19.98 -1.23 20.78
N TRP A 215 -19.75 -1.53 22.07
CA TRP A 215 -20.32 -2.71 22.77
C TRP A 215 -21.15 -2.36 24.03
N GLU A 216 -21.45 -1.07 24.27
CA GLU A 216 -22.42 -0.58 25.23
C GLU A 216 -23.68 -0.02 24.51
#